data_af73a081721f01b0b9637f71e1c246c2
#
_entry.id   af73a081721f01b0b9637f71e1c246c2
#
_cell.length_a   1.000
_cell.length_b   1.000
_cell.length_c   1.000
_cell.angle_alpha   90.00
_cell.angle_beta   90.00
_cell.angle_gamma   90.00
#
_symmetry.space_group_name_H-M   'P 1'
#
loop_
_entity.id
_entity.type
_entity.pdbx_description
1 polymer ?
#
loop_
_entity_poly.entity_id
_entity_poly.type
_entity_poly.pdbx_seq_one_letter_code
_entity_poly.pdbx_strand_id
1 'polypeptide(L)'
;IMEDGVLVAPAPYTSSSAYYFPTTGRINSVEVLKGPAAISQGPSTIGGAINLISTPIPEVNSGKLVQELGQNGMTRTHAYYGGTQGNLGALVEVHEHSSDGFDSIANVGGNTGFDKSDLMLKAKYESGIHSVTFKYTEIDEVSDQSYVGLSQASFMSNPRERYGMTQYDVMNNDGEQTSLTYVGDFDMFDVVATSWSNDYHRDWFKVDKANNLKAHGVSNGINSVISAANSGNVNAQAILDGTLAVQVKLKHNNRFYTNEGMQFKVSTDIRNHAITFGYRDMEDSESRLQSYECFDQSSSGTNSSLTSCSTGYKGSNNRLRVSEATSFYIEDTITMGDLAVTVGHRSEEYDQVENRWDDGVPTRTVLASGYPKAKTGEYSTTGFGATYDVNENIKLVLGFHEGMSPIFGGDAEEADNTEAGVRYSKGTTDLEVMYFSSDYASLKGECKNSSGGDCDAGDIFDGGAVDVTGLEVAGSWLFEREGVSYPVGLTYTSTDATFGTSFDNGDYWGTVAAGDDVPYIPSKSLALIVGFVTDSGLNGSARFVANGSSCSTAACGTYQTIDAHNFLDLSLRKSLNESMDVYMIMENVLDSEDIVARAPKDGARSQKPATMKVGFSYEF
;
A
#
# COMPACT_ATOMS: atom_id res chain seq x y z
N ILE A 1 7.85 -2.62 -1.20
CA ILE A 1 7.06 -3.60 -1.98
C ILE A 1 7.68 -3.71 -3.36
N MET A 2 7.80 -4.95 -3.87
CA MET A 2 8.32 -5.28 -5.21
C MET A 2 7.33 -6.18 -5.93
N GLU A 3 7.43 -6.23 -7.26
CA GLU A 3 6.82 -7.26 -8.09
C GLU A 3 7.90 -7.89 -8.97
N ASP A 4 8.07 -9.20 -8.87
CA ASP A 4 9.14 -9.96 -9.55
C ASP A 4 10.54 -9.34 -9.31
N GLY A 5 10.79 -8.81 -8.10
CA GLY A 5 12.05 -8.18 -7.70
C GLY A 5 12.25 -6.72 -8.12
N VAL A 6 11.31 -6.11 -8.84
CA VAL A 6 11.32 -4.68 -9.23
C VAL A 6 10.44 -3.87 -8.27
N LEU A 7 10.93 -2.69 -7.84
CA LEU A 7 10.18 -1.79 -6.95
C LEU A 7 8.88 -1.31 -7.63
N VAL A 8 7.74 -1.49 -6.96
CA VAL A 8 6.42 -1.11 -7.51
C VAL A 8 6.00 0.31 -7.16
N ALA A 9 6.64 0.96 -6.18
CA ALA A 9 6.36 2.36 -5.90
C ALA A 9 6.67 3.20 -7.15
N PRO A 10 5.74 4.07 -7.60
CA PRO A 10 5.94 4.84 -8.84
C PRO A 10 7.19 5.72 -8.83
N ALA A 11 7.60 6.22 -7.65
CA ALA A 11 8.83 6.98 -7.48
C ALA A 11 9.38 6.77 -6.07
N PRO A 12 10.20 5.72 -5.83
CA PRO A 12 10.64 5.29 -4.50
C PRO A 12 11.40 6.34 -3.69
N TYR A 13 12.18 7.20 -4.33
CA TYR A 13 12.99 8.22 -3.66
C TYR A 13 12.38 9.62 -3.70
N THR A 14 11.61 9.97 -4.75
CA THR A 14 11.01 11.32 -4.87
C THR A 14 9.62 11.41 -4.27
N SER A 15 8.87 10.31 -4.24
CA SER A 15 7.50 10.25 -3.71
C SER A 15 7.16 8.81 -3.33
N SER A 16 7.65 8.37 -2.18
CA SER A 16 7.53 6.99 -1.69
C SER A 16 6.09 6.53 -1.41
N SER A 17 5.11 7.44 -1.46
CA SER A 17 3.70 7.08 -1.29
C SER A 17 3.26 6.15 -2.41
N ALA A 18 2.88 4.93 -2.07
CA ALA A 18 2.35 3.94 -2.99
C ALA A 18 0.91 4.33 -3.40
N TYR A 19 0.76 4.92 -4.57
CA TYR A 19 -0.55 5.11 -5.21
C TYR A 19 -0.87 4.00 -6.20
N TYR A 20 0.10 3.18 -6.52
CA TYR A 20 -0.04 1.99 -7.33
C TYR A 20 0.18 0.74 -6.48
N PHE A 21 -0.67 -0.25 -6.68
CA PHE A 21 -0.51 -1.59 -6.17
C PHE A 21 -0.91 -2.59 -7.27
N PRO A 22 -0.09 -3.62 -7.54
CA PRO A 22 -0.40 -4.64 -8.54
C PRO A 22 -1.76 -5.29 -8.30
N THR A 23 -2.48 -5.59 -9.37
CA THR A 23 -3.78 -6.26 -9.28
C THR A 23 -3.63 -7.63 -8.62
N THR A 24 -4.25 -7.81 -7.46
CA THR A 24 -4.07 -9.01 -6.64
C THR A 24 -4.45 -10.31 -7.35
N GLY A 25 -5.36 -10.23 -8.34
CA GLY A 25 -5.79 -11.38 -9.14
C GLY A 25 -4.67 -12.02 -9.99
N ARG A 26 -3.61 -11.26 -10.34
CA ARG A 26 -2.47 -11.75 -11.12
C ARG A 26 -1.26 -12.15 -10.26
N ILE A 27 -1.38 -12.07 -8.94
CA ILE A 27 -0.31 -12.44 -8.01
C ILE A 27 -0.45 -13.93 -7.69
N ASN A 28 0.60 -14.68 -8.01
CA ASN A 28 0.68 -16.13 -7.78
C ASN A 28 1.11 -16.45 -6.35
N SER A 29 2.09 -15.71 -5.80
CA SER A 29 2.59 -15.88 -4.43
C SER A 29 3.15 -14.57 -3.87
N VAL A 30 3.32 -14.54 -2.55
CA VAL A 30 3.87 -13.40 -1.82
C VAL A 30 5.04 -13.88 -0.98
N GLU A 31 6.19 -13.25 -1.16
CA GLU A 31 7.38 -13.45 -0.34
C GLU A 31 7.50 -12.28 0.64
N VAL A 32 7.66 -12.59 1.93
CA VAL A 32 7.85 -11.58 2.98
C VAL A 32 9.23 -11.76 3.59
N LEU A 33 10.05 -10.72 3.46
CA LEU A 33 11.41 -10.68 4.01
C LEU A 33 11.38 -9.81 5.26
N LYS A 34 11.67 -10.42 6.40
CA LYS A 34 11.75 -9.76 7.71
C LYS A 34 13.19 -9.80 8.25
N GLY A 35 13.49 -8.90 9.15
CA GLY A 35 14.78 -8.82 9.83
C GLY A 35 15.95 -8.59 8.87
N PRO A 36 17.14 -9.17 9.16
CA PRO A 36 18.37 -8.93 8.39
C PRO A 36 18.28 -9.24 6.89
N ALA A 37 17.41 -10.14 6.47
CA ALA A 37 17.19 -10.46 5.05
C ALA A 37 16.63 -9.27 4.26
N ALA A 38 16.02 -8.28 4.94
CA ALA A 38 15.53 -7.05 4.30
C ALA A 38 16.67 -6.15 3.77
N ILE A 39 17.90 -6.31 4.24
CA ILE A 39 19.07 -5.54 3.79
C ILE A 39 19.31 -5.70 2.28
N SER A 40 19.07 -6.89 1.74
CA SER A 40 19.18 -7.15 0.29
C SER A 40 18.20 -6.32 -0.54
N GLN A 41 17.19 -5.72 0.10
CA GLN A 41 16.15 -4.91 -0.52
C GLN A 41 16.34 -3.43 -0.14
N GLY A 42 15.68 -2.52 -0.78
CA GLY A 42 15.76 -1.09 -0.50
C GLY A 42 14.96 -0.32 -1.54
N PRO A 43 14.82 1.00 -1.37
CA PRO A 43 15.47 1.86 -0.37
C PRO A 43 14.76 1.87 1.01
N SER A 44 13.50 1.47 1.12
CA SER A 44 12.75 1.55 2.40
C SER A 44 12.65 0.16 3.03
N THR A 45 13.49 -0.10 4.04
CA THR A 45 13.69 -1.44 4.63
C THR A 45 13.42 -1.53 6.13
N ILE A 46 13.00 -0.45 6.79
CA ILE A 46 12.79 -0.43 8.25
C ILE A 46 11.82 -1.55 8.69
N GLY A 47 10.66 -1.67 8.03
CA GLY A 47 9.66 -2.69 8.36
C GLY A 47 9.81 -4.03 7.62
N GLY A 48 10.87 -4.21 6.82
CA GLY A 48 11.06 -5.38 5.97
C GLY A 48 10.70 -5.15 4.50
N ALA A 49 10.56 -6.22 3.72
CA ALA A 49 10.23 -6.15 2.30
C ALA A 49 9.20 -7.21 1.89
N ILE A 50 8.37 -6.85 0.91
CA ILE A 50 7.37 -7.76 0.31
C ILE A 50 7.65 -7.84 -1.18
N ASN A 51 7.78 -9.07 -1.71
CA ASN A 51 7.91 -9.33 -3.14
C ASN A 51 6.68 -10.10 -3.61
N LEU A 52 5.98 -9.54 -4.58
CA LEU A 52 4.80 -10.12 -5.22
C LEU A 52 5.25 -10.87 -6.46
N ILE A 53 4.99 -12.16 -6.52
CA ILE A 53 5.34 -12.98 -7.68
C ILE A 53 4.12 -13.04 -8.60
N SER A 54 4.25 -12.49 -9.80
CA SER A 54 3.19 -12.50 -10.80
C SER A 54 3.05 -13.87 -11.48
N THR A 55 1.91 -14.14 -12.10
CA THR A 55 1.60 -15.41 -12.79
C THR A 55 2.78 -15.88 -13.65
N PRO A 56 3.34 -17.08 -13.41
CA PRO A 56 4.46 -17.60 -14.18
C PRO A 56 4.00 -18.07 -15.56
N ILE A 57 4.94 -18.12 -16.53
CA ILE A 57 4.68 -18.78 -17.83
C ILE A 57 4.58 -20.28 -17.58
N PRO A 58 3.46 -20.94 -17.96
CA PRO A 58 3.29 -22.37 -17.76
C PRO A 58 4.30 -23.21 -18.56
N GLU A 59 4.71 -24.36 -18.02
CA GLU A 59 5.58 -25.31 -18.74
C GLU A 59 4.87 -25.99 -19.91
N VAL A 60 3.56 -26.27 -19.74
CA VAL A 60 2.68 -26.82 -20.78
C VAL A 60 1.59 -25.81 -21.09
N ASN A 61 1.05 -25.90 -22.30
CA ASN A 61 -0.07 -25.02 -22.68
C ASN A 61 -1.22 -25.20 -21.72
N SER A 62 -1.55 -24.14 -21.00
CA SER A 62 -2.65 -24.11 -20.04
C SER A 62 -3.21 -22.70 -19.90
N GLY A 63 -4.43 -22.62 -19.42
CA GLY A 63 -5.10 -21.37 -19.17
C GLY A 63 -6.09 -21.47 -18.03
N LYS A 64 -6.53 -20.30 -17.56
CA LYS A 64 -7.54 -20.17 -16.52
C LYS A 64 -8.48 -19.03 -16.85
N LEU A 65 -9.75 -19.24 -16.59
CA LEU A 65 -10.79 -18.22 -16.64
C LEU A 65 -11.54 -18.20 -15.32
N VAL A 66 -11.60 -17.04 -14.70
CA VAL A 66 -12.40 -16.77 -13.49
C VAL A 66 -13.41 -15.69 -13.83
N GLN A 67 -14.68 -15.92 -13.52
CA GLN A 67 -15.75 -14.93 -13.64
C GLN A 67 -16.48 -14.82 -12.31
N GLU A 68 -16.60 -13.59 -11.79
CA GLU A 68 -17.39 -13.29 -10.59
C GLU A 68 -18.46 -12.26 -10.90
N LEU A 69 -19.60 -12.42 -10.23
CA LEU A 69 -20.71 -11.48 -10.24
C LEU A 69 -21.14 -11.25 -8.78
N GLY A 70 -21.34 -10.02 -8.40
CA GLY A 70 -21.67 -9.65 -7.02
C GLY A 70 -22.74 -8.58 -6.91
N GLN A 71 -23.05 -8.22 -5.67
CA GLN A 71 -23.91 -7.09 -5.37
C GLN A 71 -23.26 -5.78 -5.82
N ASN A 72 -24.04 -4.71 -5.91
CA ASN A 72 -23.60 -3.37 -6.34
C ASN A 72 -22.96 -3.36 -7.74
N GLY A 73 -23.55 -4.10 -8.68
CA GLY A 73 -23.04 -4.17 -10.05
C GLY A 73 -21.65 -4.79 -10.18
N MET A 74 -21.13 -5.44 -9.12
CA MET A 74 -19.76 -5.97 -9.12
C MET A 74 -19.60 -7.06 -10.17
N THR A 75 -18.62 -6.88 -11.05
CA THR A 75 -18.13 -7.89 -11.99
C THR A 75 -16.62 -8.03 -11.91
N ARG A 76 -16.11 -9.25 -12.00
CA ARG A 76 -14.67 -9.50 -12.13
C ARG A 76 -14.43 -10.61 -13.14
N THR A 77 -13.61 -10.33 -14.12
CA THR A 77 -13.09 -11.30 -15.08
C THR A 77 -11.58 -11.38 -14.93
N HIS A 78 -11.04 -12.56 -14.76
CA HIS A 78 -9.60 -12.80 -14.78
C HIS A 78 -9.33 -13.99 -15.70
N ALA A 79 -8.48 -13.82 -16.68
CA ALA A 79 -8.14 -14.88 -17.61
C ALA A 79 -6.64 -14.82 -17.95
N TYR A 80 -6.02 -15.98 -18.04
CA TYR A 80 -4.70 -16.11 -18.65
C TYR A 80 -4.61 -17.35 -19.53
N TYR A 81 -3.71 -17.28 -20.50
CA TYR A 81 -3.28 -18.41 -21.31
C TYR A 81 -1.79 -18.30 -21.61
N GLY A 82 -1.09 -19.42 -21.51
CA GLY A 82 0.33 -19.47 -21.78
C GLY A 82 0.86 -20.86 -21.95
N GLY A 83 2.15 -20.98 -22.23
CA GLY A 83 2.84 -22.25 -22.34
C GLY A 83 4.25 -22.10 -22.87
N THR A 84 4.99 -23.20 -22.81
CA THR A 84 6.38 -23.28 -23.28
C THR A 84 6.47 -24.32 -24.40
N GLN A 85 7.10 -23.97 -25.52
CA GLN A 85 7.38 -24.87 -26.62
C GLN A 85 8.86 -24.79 -27.00
N GLY A 86 9.60 -25.86 -26.75
CA GLY A 86 11.05 -25.86 -26.91
C GLY A 86 11.71 -24.85 -25.98
N ASN A 87 12.40 -23.87 -26.55
CA ASN A 87 13.12 -22.84 -25.81
C ASN A 87 12.28 -21.55 -25.61
N LEU A 88 11.06 -21.50 -26.11
CA LEU A 88 10.23 -20.30 -26.09
C LEU A 88 9.01 -20.51 -25.19
N GLY A 89 8.77 -19.60 -24.28
CA GLY A 89 7.58 -19.51 -23.45
C GLY A 89 6.87 -18.19 -23.64
N ALA A 90 5.53 -18.19 -23.51
CA ALA A 90 4.74 -16.96 -23.56
C ALA A 90 3.51 -17.07 -22.64
N LEU A 91 3.06 -15.90 -22.14
CA LEU A 91 1.85 -15.74 -21.34
C LEU A 91 1.15 -14.44 -21.72
N VAL A 92 -0.16 -14.49 -21.82
CA VAL A 92 -1.05 -13.32 -21.81
C VAL A 92 -2.02 -13.46 -20.64
N GLU A 93 -2.22 -12.38 -19.90
CA GLU A 93 -3.13 -12.33 -18.76
C GLU A 93 -3.90 -11.02 -18.77
N VAL A 94 -5.21 -11.10 -18.53
CA VAL A 94 -6.11 -9.95 -18.45
C VAL A 94 -6.92 -10.01 -17.17
N HIS A 95 -7.15 -8.86 -16.57
CA HIS A 95 -7.98 -8.72 -15.39
C HIS A 95 -8.86 -7.48 -15.52
N GLU A 96 -10.19 -7.68 -15.46
CA GLU A 96 -11.19 -6.63 -15.46
C GLU A 96 -11.98 -6.71 -14.16
N HIS A 97 -12.14 -5.59 -13.47
CA HIS A 97 -12.89 -5.55 -12.21
C HIS A 97 -13.63 -4.23 -12.07
N SER A 98 -14.95 -4.30 -11.91
CA SER A 98 -15.80 -3.12 -11.74
C SER A 98 -16.82 -3.30 -10.64
N SER A 99 -17.32 -2.20 -10.11
CA SER A 99 -18.41 -2.14 -9.14
C SER A 99 -19.04 -0.75 -9.17
N ASP A 100 -20.37 -0.66 -8.98
CA ASP A 100 -21.07 0.62 -8.81
C ASP A 100 -20.83 1.26 -7.42
N GLY A 101 -20.11 0.56 -6.51
CA GLY A 101 -19.90 1.01 -5.12
C GLY A 101 -21.11 0.76 -4.24
N PHE A 102 -20.96 1.04 -2.95
CA PHE A 102 -21.99 0.78 -1.95
C PHE A 102 -22.49 2.05 -1.23
N ASP A 103 -21.88 3.20 -1.50
CA ASP A 103 -22.32 4.49 -0.97
C ASP A 103 -23.23 5.22 -1.96
N SER A 104 -24.06 6.12 -1.44
CA SER A 104 -24.86 7.05 -2.25
C SER A 104 -24.36 8.48 -2.08
N ILE A 105 -24.47 9.30 -3.12
CA ILE A 105 -24.13 10.73 -3.04
C ILE A 105 -25.39 11.50 -2.70
N ALA A 106 -25.39 12.23 -1.57
CA ALA A 106 -26.53 13.00 -1.09
C ALA A 106 -27.11 13.92 -2.17
N ASN A 107 -28.42 13.83 -2.40
CA ASN A 107 -29.18 14.60 -3.38
C ASN A 107 -28.77 14.43 -4.87
N VAL A 108 -27.82 13.54 -5.16
CA VAL A 108 -27.34 13.24 -6.50
C VAL A 108 -27.64 11.79 -6.88
N GLY A 109 -27.39 10.86 -5.95
CA GLY A 109 -27.30 9.43 -6.28
C GLY A 109 -26.04 9.16 -7.11
N GLY A 110 -26.03 8.09 -7.86
CA GLY A 110 -24.99 7.79 -8.84
C GLY A 110 -23.94 6.78 -8.34
N ASN A 111 -22.93 6.58 -9.17
CA ASN A 111 -21.85 5.63 -8.96
C ASN A 111 -20.85 6.16 -7.92
N THR A 112 -20.41 5.30 -7.02
CA THR A 112 -19.36 5.57 -6.04
C THR A 112 -18.28 4.48 -6.06
N GLY A 113 -18.26 3.70 -7.11
CA GLY A 113 -17.42 2.53 -7.28
C GLY A 113 -16.18 2.77 -8.12
N PHE A 114 -15.84 1.80 -8.93
CA PHE A 114 -14.63 1.83 -9.76
C PHE A 114 -14.74 0.91 -10.96
N ASP A 115 -13.92 1.23 -11.99
CA ASP A 115 -13.59 0.38 -13.11
C ASP A 115 -12.06 0.22 -13.15
N LYS A 116 -11.56 -1.01 -13.21
CA LYS A 116 -10.13 -1.32 -13.28
C LYS A 116 -9.85 -2.38 -14.32
N SER A 117 -8.87 -2.13 -15.19
CA SER A 117 -8.32 -3.10 -16.14
C SER A 117 -6.82 -3.29 -15.93
N ASP A 118 -6.34 -4.49 -16.22
CA ASP A 118 -4.92 -4.86 -16.11
C ASP A 118 -4.60 -5.88 -17.21
N LEU A 119 -3.56 -5.61 -18.00
CA LEU A 119 -3.02 -6.50 -19.02
C LEU A 119 -1.60 -6.85 -18.65
N MET A 120 -1.22 -8.13 -18.67
CA MET A 120 0.15 -8.58 -18.55
C MET A 120 0.53 -9.50 -19.71
N LEU A 121 1.70 -9.23 -20.28
CA LEU A 121 2.33 -10.05 -21.32
C LEU A 121 3.70 -10.50 -20.80
N LYS A 122 4.00 -11.79 -20.95
CA LYS A 122 5.36 -12.32 -20.70
C LYS A 122 5.83 -13.12 -21.91
N ALA A 123 7.12 -12.99 -22.23
CA ALA A 123 7.82 -13.81 -23.21
C ALA A 123 9.16 -14.26 -22.64
N LYS A 124 9.46 -15.54 -22.73
CA LYS A 124 10.70 -16.15 -22.20
C LYS A 124 11.44 -16.88 -23.30
N TYR A 125 12.74 -16.72 -23.33
CA TYR A 125 13.65 -17.58 -24.10
C TYR A 125 14.63 -18.26 -23.14
N GLU A 126 14.74 -19.56 -23.22
CA GLU A 126 15.61 -20.37 -22.36
C GLU A 126 16.52 -21.26 -23.20
N SER A 127 17.81 -21.28 -22.92
CA SER A 127 18.79 -22.11 -23.64
C SER A 127 19.93 -22.52 -22.71
N GLY A 128 19.99 -23.79 -22.37
CA GLY A 128 20.97 -24.32 -21.44
C GLY A 128 20.86 -23.67 -20.07
N ILE A 129 21.93 -23.00 -19.64
CA ILE A 129 22.00 -22.29 -18.34
C ILE A 129 21.45 -20.86 -18.41
N HIS A 130 20.98 -20.39 -19.54
CA HIS A 130 20.56 -19.00 -19.77
C HIS A 130 19.06 -18.90 -19.96
N SER A 131 18.45 -17.93 -19.30
CA SER A 131 17.06 -17.55 -19.47
C SER A 131 16.91 -16.04 -19.58
N VAL A 132 16.09 -15.58 -20.51
CA VAL A 132 15.71 -14.16 -20.65
C VAL A 132 14.20 -14.07 -20.66
N THR A 133 13.65 -13.26 -19.76
CA THR A 133 12.19 -13.01 -19.64
C THR A 133 11.92 -11.53 -19.88
N PHE A 134 11.08 -11.24 -20.85
CA PHE A 134 10.45 -9.94 -21.06
C PHE A 134 9.08 -9.94 -20.38
N LYS A 135 8.74 -8.86 -19.67
CA LYS A 135 7.42 -8.62 -19.08
C LYS A 135 6.95 -7.21 -19.43
N TYR A 136 5.70 -7.09 -19.82
CA TYR A 136 4.97 -5.84 -20.01
C TYR A 136 3.66 -5.89 -19.23
N THR A 137 3.33 -4.83 -18.53
CA THR A 137 2.02 -4.65 -17.88
C THR A 137 1.46 -3.27 -18.18
N GLU A 138 0.15 -3.20 -18.35
CA GLU A 138 -0.61 -1.98 -18.54
C GLU A 138 -1.81 -1.98 -17.60
N ILE A 139 -2.03 -0.88 -16.89
CA ILE A 139 -3.15 -0.70 -15.97
C ILE A 139 -3.92 0.56 -16.28
N ASP A 140 -5.22 0.50 -16.09
CA ASP A 140 -6.13 1.65 -16.10
C ASP A 140 -7.13 1.51 -14.97
N GLU A 141 -7.37 2.59 -14.23
CA GLU A 141 -8.33 2.61 -13.12
C GLU A 141 -9.04 3.97 -13.05
N VAL A 142 -10.37 3.93 -13.08
CA VAL A 142 -11.25 5.04 -12.74
C VAL A 142 -11.96 4.68 -11.44
N SER A 143 -11.81 5.52 -10.39
CA SER A 143 -12.42 5.27 -9.09
C SER A 143 -13.16 6.52 -8.61
N ASP A 144 -14.48 6.40 -8.45
CA ASP A 144 -15.36 7.49 -7.99
C ASP A 144 -15.27 7.72 -6.47
N GLN A 145 -14.08 7.62 -5.91
CA GLN A 145 -13.84 7.76 -4.48
C GLN A 145 -13.62 9.20 -4.05
N SER A 146 -14.21 9.56 -2.90
CA SER A 146 -14.00 10.85 -2.25
C SER A 146 -12.88 10.81 -1.22
N TYR A 147 -12.14 11.92 -1.12
CA TYR A 147 -11.24 12.16 0.01
C TYR A 147 -11.99 12.53 1.30
N VAL A 148 -13.23 13.01 1.19
CA VAL A 148 -14.00 13.61 2.28
C VAL A 148 -14.75 12.53 3.05
N GLY A 149 -14.33 12.27 4.31
CA GLY A 149 -15.08 11.45 5.25
C GLY A 149 -16.25 12.22 5.89
N LEU A 150 -17.14 11.52 6.56
CA LEU A 150 -18.34 12.08 7.18
C LEU A 150 -18.01 12.74 8.53
N SER A 151 -18.74 13.81 8.89
CA SER A 151 -18.81 14.23 10.30
C SER A 151 -19.40 13.12 11.16
N GLN A 152 -19.13 13.12 12.46
CA GLN A 152 -19.70 12.10 13.36
C GLN A 152 -21.22 12.09 13.31
N ALA A 153 -21.86 13.25 13.24
CA ALA A 153 -23.32 13.36 13.15
C ALA A 153 -23.86 12.76 11.84
N SER A 154 -23.22 13.05 10.70
CA SER A 154 -23.60 12.49 9.40
C SER A 154 -23.39 10.98 9.37
N PHE A 155 -22.27 10.48 9.89
CA PHE A 155 -21.99 9.05 10.00
C PHE A 155 -23.07 8.32 10.82
N MET A 156 -23.42 8.84 11.98
CA MET A 156 -24.45 8.25 12.84
C MET A 156 -25.86 8.32 12.23
N SER A 157 -26.11 9.26 11.32
CA SER A 157 -27.37 9.38 10.59
C SER A 157 -27.46 8.39 9.43
N ASN A 158 -26.42 8.32 8.61
CA ASN A 158 -26.33 7.40 7.47
C ASN A 158 -24.85 7.16 7.09
N PRO A 159 -24.23 6.06 7.53
CA PRO A 159 -22.83 5.75 7.24
C PRO A 159 -22.56 5.42 5.76
N ARG A 160 -23.62 5.24 4.95
CA ARG A 160 -23.58 4.89 3.52
C ARG A 160 -23.87 6.06 2.60
N GLU A 161 -23.79 7.27 3.12
CA GLU A 161 -23.98 8.47 2.32
C GLU A 161 -22.73 9.35 2.34
N ARG A 162 -22.34 9.86 1.20
CA ARG A 162 -21.29 10.88 1.09
C ARG A 162 -21.90 12.22 0.68
N TYR A 163 -21.22 13.31 1.00
CA TYR A 163 -21.73 14.66 0.76
C TYR A 163 -21.92 14.98 -0.73
N GLY A 164 -23.01 15.68 -1.08
CA GLY A 164 -23.32 16.10 -2.45
C GLY A 164 -22.24 16.94 -3.10
N MET A 165 -21.45 17.74 -2.31
CA MET A 165 -20.31 18.50 -2.82
C MET A 165 -19.20 17.64 -3.43
N THR A 166 -19.16 16.34 -3.10
CA THR A 166 -18.17 15.38 -3.61
C THR A 166 -18.60 14.68 -4.90
N GLN A 167 -19.66 15.14 -5.55
CA GLN A 167 -20.24 14.48 -6.72
C GLN A 167 -19.29 14.33 -7.92
N TYR A 168 -18.25 15.15 -7.98
CA TYR A 168 -17.23 15.11 -9.04
C TYR A 168 -15.89 14.51 -8.57
N ASP A 169 -15.83 14.02 -7.32
CA ASP A 169 -14.60 13.39 -6.84
C ASP A 169 -14.38 12.07 -7.60
N VAL A 170 -13.26 12.03 -8.32
CA VAL A 170 -12.83 10.88 -9.11
C VAL A 170 -11.31 10.78 -9.11
N MET A 171 -10.78 9.58 -9.03
CA MET A 171 -9.36 9.29 -9.21
C MET A 171 -9.17 8.49 -10.48
N ASN A 172 -8.37 9.04 -11.40
CA ASN A 172 -7.96 8.39 -12.63
C ASN A 172 -6.49 8.00 -12.50
N ASN A 173 -6.20 6.74 -12.73
CA ASN A 173 -4.86 6.17 -12.70
C ASN A 173 -4.62 5.39 -13.98
N ASP A 174 -3.47 5.57 -14.60
CA ASP A 174 -2.99 4.76 -15.71
C ASP A 174 -1.48 4.52 -15.56
N GLY A 175 -0.99 3.42 -16.08
CA GLY A 175 0.43 3.11 -16.00
C GLY A 175 0.87 1.95 -16.86
N GLU A 176 2.12 2.00 -17.26
CA GLU A 176 2.80 0.97 -18.02
C GLU A 176 4.10 0.56 -17.30
N GLN A 177 4.39 -0.72 -17.31
CA GLN A 177 5.63 -1.24 -16.73
C GLN A 177 6.26 -2.25 -17.71
N THR A 178 7.54 -2.09 -17.94
CA THR A 178 8.33 -2.97 -18.78
C THR A 178 9.54 -3.47 -18.02
N SER A 179 9.84 -4.76 -18.12
CA SER A 179 11.09 -5.29 -17.57
C SER A 179 11.69 -6.37 -18.47
N LEU A 180 13.03 -6.47 -18.41
CA LEU A 180 13.80 -7.53 -19.05
C LEU A 180 14.71 -8.15 -17.99
N THR A 181 14.47 -9.42 -17.67
CA THR A 181 15.24 -10.17 -16.67
C THR A 181 16.03 -11.28 -17.34
N TYR A 182 17.34 -11.27 -17.12
CA TYR A 182 18.25 -12.36 -17.46
C TYR A 182 18.54 -13.18 -16.20
N VAL A 183 18.51 -14.50 -16.33
CA VAL A 183 18.97 -15.46 -15.32
C VAL A 183 20.00 -16.38 -15.95
N GLY A 184 21.15 -16.51 -15.29
CA GLY A 184 22.21 -17.43 -15.67
C GLY A 184 22.59 -18.31 -14.49
N ASP A 185 22.52 -19.65 -14.68
CA ASP A 185 22.89 -20.67 -13.70
C ASP A 185 24.22 -21.27 -14.12
N PHE A 186 25.31 -20.76 -13.53
CA PHE A 186 26.67 -21.22 -13.80
C PHE A 186 27.11 -22.19 -12.69
N ASP A 187 27.99 -23.13 -13.02
CA ASP A 187 28.44 -24.16 -12.07
C ASP A 187 28.92 -23.62 -10.71
N MET A 188 29.41 -22.38 -10.67
CA MET A 188 30.01 -21.76 -9.48
C MET A 188 29.19 -20.60 -8.91
N PHE A 189 28.28 -20.03 -9.68
CA PHE A 189 27.49 -18.87 -9.24
C PHE A 189 26.26 -18.69 -10.13
N ASP A 190 25.25 -18.07 -9.58
CA ASP A 190 24.03 -17.65 -10.26
C ASP A 190 24.04 -16.13 -10.47
N VAL A 191 23.50 -15.70 -11.60
CA VAL A 191 23.34 -14.28 -11.93
C VAL A 191 21.89 -13.99 -12.24
N VAL A 192 21.33 -12.95 -11.63
CA VAL A 192 20.07 -12.35 -12.03
C VAL A 192 20.34 -10.88 -12.37
N ALA A 193 19.99 -10.47 -13.59
CA ALA A 193 20.09 -9.08 -14.01
C ALA A 193 18.74 -8.61 -14.57
N THR A 194 18.24 -7.49 -14.07
CA THR A 194 16.95 -6.94 -14.50
C THR A 194 17.12 -5.47 -14.87
N SER A 195 16.57 -5.07 -16.02
CA SER A 195 16.34 -3.67 -16.39
C SER A 195 14.84 -3.41 -16.47
N TRP A 196 14.40 -2.21 -16.05
CA TRP A 196 12.99 -1.84 -16.07
C TRP A 196 12.79 -0.38 -16.44
N SER A 197 11.57 -0.08 -16.90
CA SER A 197 11.05 1.28 -17.09
C SER A 197 9.55 1.25 -16.77
N ASN A 198 9.14 2.07 -15.83
CA ASN A 198 7.79 2.17 -15.33
C ASN A 198 7.32 3.62 -15.41
N ASP A 199 6.19 3.84 -16.05
CA ASP A 199 5.48 5.12 -16.11
C ASP A 199 4.16 4.97 -15.37
N TYR A 200 3.80 5.98 -14.60
CA TYR A 200 2.53 6.00 -13.87
C TYR A 200 1.97 7.41 -13.81
N HIS A 201 0.69 7.55 -14.14
CA HIS A 201 -0.05 8.79 -14.04
C HIS A 201 -1.19 8.66 -13.05
N ARG A 202 -1.45 9.73 -12.29
CA ARG A 202 -2.58 9.83 -11.38
C ARG A 202 -3.14 11.23 -11.38
N ASP A 203 -4.43 11.36 -11.67
CA ASP A 203 -5.19 12.58 -11.41
C ASP A 203 -6.34 12.30 -10.43
N TRP A 204 -6.17 12.70 -9.18
CA TRP A 204 -7.26 12.68 -8.21
C TRP A 204 -7.95 14.03 -8.18
N PHE A 205 -9.03 14.16 -8.94
CA PHE A 205 -9.92 15.30 -8.89
C PHE A 205 -10.83 15.20 -7.68
N LYS A 206 -10.73 16.13 -6.73
CA LYS A 206 -11.40 16.02 -5.44
C LYS A 206 -11.66 17.35 -4.76
N VAL A 207 -12.64 17.39 -3.87
CA VAL A 207 -12.87 18.50 -2.96
C VAL A 207 -11.62 18.76 -2.10
N ASP A 208 -11.10 19.99 -2.14
CA ASP A 208 -9.94 20.46 -1.38
C ASP A 208 -10.36 21.48 -0.32
N LYS A 209 -11.21 22.45 -0.70
CA LYS A 209 -11.63 23.56 0.16
C LYS A 209 -13.07 24.00 -0.13
N ALA A 210 -13.67 24.66 0.86
CA ALA A 210 -14.81 25.54 0.65
C ALA A 210 -14.37 26.98 0.93
N ASN A 211 -14.74 27.91 0.06
CA ASN A 211 -14.30 29.30 0.13
C ASN A 211 -15.28 30.18 0.90
N ASN A 212 -14.80 31.35 1.35
CA ASN A 212 -15.58 32.39 2.04
C ASN A 212 -16.18 31.96 3.38
N LEU A 213 -15.60 30.99 4.06
CA LEU A 213 -16.14 30.43 5.30
C LEU A 213 -15.88 31.26 6.56
N LYS A 214 -14.98 32.26 6.52
CA LYS A 214 -14.71 33.15 7.67
C LYS A 214 -15.98 33.84 8.19
N ALA A 215 -16.91 34.19 7.31
CA ALA A 215 -18.22 34.76 7.69
C ALA A 215 -19.08 33.80 8.52
N HIS A 216 -18.79 32.52 8.48
CA HIS A 216 -19.48 31.44 9.18
C HIS A 216 -18.69 30.92 10.37
N GLY A 217 -17.53 31.54 10.68
CA GLY A 217 -16.66 31.13 11.80
C GLY A 217 -15.88 29.83 11.54
N VAL A 218 -15.62 29.51 10.28
CA VAL A 218 -14.95 28.26 9.86
C VAL A 218 -13.76 28.61 8.95
N SER A 219 -12.69 27.83 9.01
CA SER A 219 -11.57 27.90 8.07
C SER A 219 -11.88 27.16 6.75
N ASN A 220 -11.24 27.57 5.65
CA ASN A 220 -11.61 27.15 4.29
C ASN A 220 -11.23 25.69 3.95
N GLY A 221 -10.34 25.02 4.69
CA GLY A 221 -9.98 23.61 4.44
C GLY A 221 -11.13 22.68 4.74
N ILE A 222 -11.37 21.66 3.91
CA ILE A 222 -12.45 20.69 4.15
C ILE A 222 -12.28 19.95 5.49
N ASN A 223 -11.05 19.67 5.91
CA ASN A 223 -10.74 19.12 7.23
C ASN A 223 -11.27 20.03 8.35
N SER A 224 -11.01 21.36 8.26
CA SER A 224 -11.48 22.32 9.25
C SER A 224 -13.01 22.41 9.30
N VAL A 225 -13.70 22.20 8.18
CA VAL A 225 -15.17 22.17 8.13
C VAL A 225 -15.67 20.95 8.90
N ILE A 226 -15.08 19.77 8.67
CA ILE A 226 -15.46 18.53 9.38
C ILE A 226 -15.20 18.66 10.88
N SER A 227 -14.02 19.14 11.26
CA SER A 227 -13.64 19.35 12.68
C SER A 227 -14.57 20.33 13.38
N ALA A 228 -14.94 21.42 12.70
CA ALA A 228 -15.89 22.40 13.23
C ALA A 228 -17.30 21.82 13.39
N ALA A 229 -17.77 21.02 12.42
CA ALA A 229 -19.06 20.32 12.50
C ALA A 229 -19.07 19.34 13.66
N ASN A 230 -18.02 18.54 13.82
CA ASN A 230 -17.85 17.63 14.95
C ASN A 230 -17.85 18.35 16.31
N SER A 231 -17.30 19.57 16.35
CA SER A 231 -17.29 20.43 17.54
C SER A 231 -18.62 21.17 17.77
N GLY A 232 -19.67 20.89 17.00
CA GLY A 232 -21.01 21.45 17.15
C GLY A 232 -21.24 22.78 16.43
N ASN A 233 -20.39 23.19 15.49
CA ASN A 233 -20.62 24.37 14.66
C ASN A 233 -21.72 24.07 13.64
N VAL A 234 -22.90 24.67 13.84
CA VAL A 234 -24.10 24.43 13.01
C VAL A 234 -23.93 24.91 11.57
N ASN A 235 -23.12 25.96 11.32
CA ASN A 235 -22.84 26.43 9.97
C ASN A 235 -21.94 25.43 9.23
N ALA A 236 -20.93 24.86 9.90
CA ALA A 236 -20.05 23.85 9.32
C ALA A 236 -20.85 22.60 8.91
N GLN A 237 -21.74 22.12 9.79
CA GLN A 237 -22.62 21.01 9.45
C GLN A 237 -23.55 21.37 8.27
N ALA A 238 -24.15 22.58 8.28
CA ALA A 238 -25.02 23.07 7.20
C ALA A 238 -24.28 23.20 5.84
N ILE A 239 -22.96 23.49 5.86
CA ILE A 239 -22.11 23.47 4.66
C ILE A 239 -21.95 22.04 4.13
N LEU A 240 -21.65 21.08 5.01
CA LEU A 240 -21.53 19.67 4.65
C LEU A 240 -22.84 19.10 4.10
N ASP A 241 -23.95 19.38 4.77
CA ASP A 241 -25.30 18.93 4.36
C ASP A 241 -25.83 19.71 3.13
N GLY A 242 -25.13 20.76 2.70
CA GLY A 242 -25.50 21.56 1.56
C GLY A 242 -26.65 22.53 1.78
N THR A 243 -27.12 22.68 3.01
CA THR A 243 -28.20 23.63 3.35
C THR A 243 -27.69 25.08 3.45
N LEU A 244 -26.39 25.27 3.54
CA LEU A 244 -25.70 26.56 3.46
C LEU A 244 -24.83 26.60 2.20
N ALA A 245 -25.23 27.46 1.23
CA ALA A 245 -24.52 27.58 -0.04
C ALA A 245 -23.14 28.23 0.13
N VAL A 246 -22.11 27.62 -0.46
CA VAL A 246 -20.74 28.09 -0.48
C VAL A 246 -20.10 27.81 -1.84
N GLN A 247 -18.94 28.43 -2.12
CA GLN A 247 -18.14 28.03 -3.26
C GLN A 247 -17.23 26.87 -2.86
N VAL A 248 -17.35 25.73 -3.54
CA VAL A 248 -16.51 24.55 -3.37
C VAL A 248 -15.37 24.58 -4.36
N LYS A 249 -14.14 24.36 -3.89
CA LYS A 249 -12.93 24.30 -4.69
C LYS A 249 -12.47 22.86 -4.79
N LEU A 250 -12.46 22.33 -6.01
CA LEU A 250 -11.96 21.00 -6.34
C LEU A 250 -10.54 21.13 -6.91
N LYS A 251 -9.72 20.14 -6.62
CA LYS A 251 -8.31 20.10 -6.98
C LYS A 251 -8.04 18.91 -7.90
N HIS A 252 -7.43 19.15 -9.05
CA HIS A 252 -6.72 18.15 -9.82
C HIS A 252 -5.38 17.87 -9.14
N ASN A 253 -5.30 16.78 -8.38
CA ASN A 253 -4.04 16.32 -7.79
C ASN A 253 -3.28 15.49 -8.83
N ASN A 254 -2.93 16.15 -9.94
CA ASN A 254 -2.38 15.55 -11.14
C ASN A 254 -0.86 15.37 -11.01
N ARG A 255 -0.38 14.13 -11.19
CA ARG A 255 1.03 13.75 -11.06
C ARG A 255 1.39 12.68 -12.07
N PHE A 256 2.58 12.85 -12.67
CA PHE A 256 3.25 11.86 -13.51
C PHE A 256 4.50 11.38 -12.78
N TYR A 257 4.71 10.08 -12.79
CA TYR A 257 5.83 9.43 -12.15
C TYR A 257 6.58 8.58 -13.16
N THR A 258 7.90 8.54 -13.04
CA THR A 258 8.76 7.60 -13.75
C THR A 258 9.64 6.86 -12.75
N ASN A 259 9.98 5.61 -13.05
CA ASN A 259 10.90 4.80 -12.28
C ASN A 259 11.60 3.84 -13.24
N GLU A 260 12.87 4.08 -13.51
CA GLU A 260 13.65 3.26 -14.43
C GLU A 260 15.02 2.91 -13.86
N GLY A 261 15.60 1.80 -14.33
CA GLY A 261 16.92 1.40 -13.84
C GLY A 261 17.34 0.00 -14.25
N MET A 262 18.44 -0.39 -13.63
CA MET A 262 18.98 -1.73 -13.75
C MET A 262 19.47 -2.23 -12.39
N GLN A 263 19.40 -3.53 -12.20
CA GLN A 263 19.98 -4.20 -11.05
C GLN A 263 20.56 -5.54 -11.44
N PHE A 264 21.55 -5.99 -10.67
CA PHE A 264 22.03 -7.35 -10.78
C PHE A 264 22.32 -7.96 -9.40
N LYS A 265 22.15 -9.25 -9.31
CA LYS A 265 22.46 -10.08 -8.16
C LYS A 265 23.30 -11.24 -8.59
N VAL A 266 24.39 -11.51 -7.85
CA VAL A 266 25.24 -12.68 -8.02
C VAL A 266 25.21 -13.47 -6.72
N SER A 267 24.90 -14.75 -6.79
CA SER A 267 24.88 -15.65 -5.64
C SER A 267 25.83 -16.82 -5.87
N THR A 268 26.52 -17.27 -4.82
CA THR A 268 27.46 -18.40 -4.89
C THR A 268 27.53 -19.14 -3.56
N ASP A 269 27.64 -20.46 -3.63
CA ASP A 269 27.86 -21.32 -2.47
C ASP A 269 29.34 -21.77 -2.45
N ILE A 270 30.07 -21.39 -1.38
CA ILE A 270 31.46 -21.77 -1.18
C ILE A 270 31.59 -22.50 0.16
N ARG A 271 31.63 -23.82 0.13
CA ARG A 271 31.66 -24.69 1.33
C ARG A 271 30.39 -24.51 2.17
N ASN A 272 30.52 -23.82 3.31
CA ASN A 272 29.43 -23.52 4.24
C ASN A 272 28.98 -22.06 4.19
N HIS A 273 29.41 -21.30 3.18
CA HIS A 273 29.02 -19.91 2.95
C HIS A 273 28.08 -19.82 1.75
N ALA A 274 26.93 -19.19 1.92
CA ALA A 274 26.04 -18.75 0.86
C ALA A 274 26.18 -17.23 0.73
N ILE A 275 26.90 -16.77 -0.28
CA ILE A 275 27.26 -15.37 -0.46
C ILE A 275 26.40 -14.79 -1.58
N THR A 276 25.77 -13.65 -1.31
CA THR A 276 25.03 -12.86 -2.30
C THR A 276 25.58 -11.45 -2.37
N PHE A 277 25.79 -10.99 -3.58
CA PHE A 277 26.18 -9.64 -3.91
C PHE A 277 25.12 -9.02 -4.81
N GLY A 278 24.74 -7.76 -4.57
CA GLY A 278 23.81 -7.03 -5.43
C GLY A 278 24.21 -5.59 -5.67
N TYR A 279 23.77 -5.07 -6.81
CA TYR A 279 23.94 -3.69 -7.23
C TYR A 279 22.66 -3.22 -7.91
N ARG A 280 22.28 -1.97 -7.68
CA ARG A 280 21.17 -1.29 -8.36
C ARG A 280 21.56 0.14 -8.68
N ASP A 281 21.21 0.57 -9.88
CA ASP A 281 21.31 1.94 -10.37
C ASP A 281 19.94 2.33 -10.95
N MET A 282 19.35 3.45 -10.50
CA MET A 282 18.02 3.85 -10.90
C MET A 282 17.81 5.35 -10.83
N GLU A 283 16.87 5.83 -11.63
CA GLU A 283 16.30 7.17 -11.57
C GLU A 283 14.80 7.09 -11.33
N ASP A 284 14.27 7.97 -10.49
CA ASP A 284 12.84 8.19 -10.37
C ASP A 284 12.46 9.67 -10.38
N SER A 285 11.23 9.97 -10.79
CA SER A 285 10.74 11.33 -10.83
C SER A 285 9.27 11.48 -10.42
N GLU A 286 8.90 12.65 -9.86
CA GLU A 286 7.52 13.12 -9.71
C GLU A 286 7.37 14.47 -10.41
N SER A 287 6.56 14.52 -11.46
CA SER A 287 6.12 15.76 -12.10
C SER A 287 4.71 16.10 -11.64
N ARG A 288 4.55 17.23 -10.93
CA ARG A 288 3.26 17.69 -10.39
C ARG A 288 2.76 18.89 -11.19
N LEU A 289 1.51 18.80 -11.68
CA LEU A 289 0.78 19.87 -12.35
C LEU A 289 -0.62 19.96 -11.73
N GLN A 290 -0.78 20.74 -10.67
CA GLN A 290 -2.04 20.84 -9.94
C GLN A 290 -2.83 22.09 -10.35
N SER A 291 -4.08 21.88 -10.74
CA SER A 291 -5.04 22.91 -11.05
C SER A 291 -6.27 22.84 -10.14
N TYR A 292 -7.13 23.82 -10.26
CA TYR A 292 -8.35 23.90 -9.47
C TYR A 292 -9.53 24.32 -10.34
N GLU A 293 -10.69 23.74 -10.01
CA GLU A 293 -11.99 24.18 -10.48
C GLU A 293 -12.87 24.58 -9.29
N CYS A 294 -13.71 25.59 -9.47
CA CYS A 294 -14.61 26.06 -8.42
C CYS A 294 -16.05 25.97 -8.87
N PHE A 295 -16.89 25.50 -7.95
CA PHE A 295 -18.32 25.32 -8.18
C PHE A 295 -19.12 26.05 -7.10
N ASP A 296 -20.24 26.65 -7.46
CA ASP A 296 -21.21 27.09 -6.48
C ASP A 296 -22.02 25.88 -5.99
N GLN A 297 -21.98 25.63 -4.69
CA GLN A 297 -22.85 24.65 -4.07
C GLN A 297 -24.27 25.19 -4.04
N SER A 298 -25.22 24.44 -4.56
CA SER A 298 -26.64 24.76 -4.48
C SER A 298 -27.19 24.60 -3.06
N SER A 299 -28.40 25.07 -2.81
CA SER A 299 -29.10 24.87 -1.54
C SER A 299 -29.50 23.39 -1.28
N SER A 300 -29.33 22.52 -2.25
CA SER A 300 -29.49 21.06 -2.10
C SER A 300 -28.15 20.34 -1.85
N GLY A 301 -27.03 21.06 -1.70
CA GLY A 301 -25.73 20.49 -1.41
C GLY A 301 -24.96 19.93 -2.61
N THR A 302 -25.49 20.14 -3.82
CA THR A 302 -24.82 19.71 -5.05
C THR A 302 -24.05 20.86 -5.69
N ASN A 303 -22.99 20.53 -6.42
CA ASN A 303 -22.23 21.51 -7.19
C ASN A 303 -23.01 21.86 -8.47
N SER A 304 -23.50 23.09 -8.58
CA SER A 304 -24.49 23.46 -9.60
C SER A 304 -23.92 24.20 -10.81
N SER A 305 -22.87 24.98 -10.62
CA SER A 305 -22.28 25.78 -11.70
C SER A 305 -20.80 26.02 -11.49
N LEU A 306 -20.04 25.93 -12.60
CA LEU A 306 -18.62 26.27 -12.60
C LEU A 306 -18.46 27.80 -12.45
N THR A 307 -17.62 28.21 -11.51
CA THR A 307 -17.32 29.62 -11.23
C THR A 307 -15.82 29.90 -11.34
N SER A 308 -15.47 31.18 -11.52
CA SER A 308 -14.07 31.59 -11.63
C SER A 308 -13.36 31.48 -10.28
N CYS A 309 -12.17 30.88 -10.29
CA CYS A 309 -11.25 30.89 -9.14
C CYS A 309 -9.79 30.82 -9.60
N SER A 310 -8.84 30.86 -8.63
CA SER A 310 -7.41 30.68 -8.92
C SER A 310 -7.15 29.29 -9.50
N THR A 311 -6.51 29.22 -10.66
CA THR A 311 -6.31 27.99 -11.43
C THR A 311 -5.15 27.11 -10.93
N GLY A 312 -4.24 27.62 -10.09
CA GLY A 312 -3.07 26.84 -9.64
C GLY A 312 -1.84 27.01 -10.55
N TYR A 313 -1.09 25.93 -10.78
CA TYR A 313 0.13 25.85 -11.62
C TYR A 313 1.30 26.76 -11.18
N LYS A 314 1.43 27.07 -9.89
CA LYS A 314 2.52 27.89 -9.35
C LYS A 314 3.16 27.24 -8.12
N GLY A 315 4.47 27.45 -7.94
CA GLY A 315 5.19 26.99 -6.77
C GLY A 315 5.04 25.48 -6.56
N SER A 316 4.57 25.04 -5.40
CA SER A 316 4.37 23.63 -5.07
C SER A 316 3.34 22.90 -5.95
N ASN A 317 2.48 23.64 -6.67
CA ASN A 317 1.51 23.06 -7.62
C ASN A 317 2.11 22.81 -9.01
N ASN A 318 3.29 23.34 -9.30
CA ASN A 318 4.02 23.15 -10.55
C ASN A 318 5.48 22.83 -10.22
N ARG A 319 5.78 21.54 -10.00
CA ARG A 319 7.11 21.08 -9.59
C ARG A 319 7.55 19.83 -10.35
N LEU A 320 8.85 19.64 -10.41
CA LEU A 320 9.50 18.40 -10.81
C LEU A 320 10.51 18.03 -9.74
N ARG A 321 10.41 16.82 -9.22
CA ARG A 321 11.40 16.16 -8.37
C ARG A 321 12.06 15.05 -9.19
N VAL A 322 13.35 14.91 -9.08
CA VAL A 322 14.13 13.83 -9.69
C VAL A 322 15.08 13.29 -8.63
N SER A 323 15.26 11.99 -8.59
CA SER A 323 16.28 11.34 -7.76
C SER A 323 17.03 10.31 -8.59
N GLU A 324 18.36 10.40 -8.60
CA GLU A 324 19.28 9.39 -9.11
C GLU A 324 19.83 8.62 -7.91
N ALA A 325 19.81 7.29 -7.93
CA ALA A 325 20.20 6.49 -6.78
C ALA A 325 21.01 5.26 -7.19
N THR A 326 22.09 5.02 -6.44
CA THR A 326 22.96 3.85 -6.60
C THR A 326 23.00 3.10 -5.28
N SER A 327 22.82 1.79 -5.31
CA SER A 327 22.94 0.95 -4.12
C SER A 327 23.74 -0.31 -4.39
N PHE A 328 24.39 -0.77 -3.34
CA PHE A 328 25.21 -1.95 -3.31
C PHE A 328 24.94 -2.72 -2.02
N TYR A 329 24.85 -4.05 -2.08
CA TYR A 329 24.79 -4.87 -0.89
C TYR A 329 25.62 -6.17 -1.03
N ILE A 330 26.03 -6.68 0.13
CA ILE A 330 26.62 -8.00 0.28
C ILE A 330 26.01 -8.70 1.48
N GLU A 331 25.71 -9.98 1.34
CA GLU A 331 25.19 -10.84 2.39
C GLU A 331 25.94 -12.17 2.36
N ASP A 332 26.30 -12.70 3.52
CA ASP A 332 26.89 -14.04 3.70
C ASP A 332 26.15 -14.80 4.79
N THR A 333 25.60 -15.96 4.44
CA THR A 333 25.03 -16.91 5.39
C THR A 333 25.99 -18.07 5.60
N ILE A 334 26.48 -18.21 6.83
CA ILE A 334 27.47 -19.22 7.24
C ILE A 334 26.76 -20.32 8.02
N THR A 335 26.75 -21.55 7.48
CA THR A 335 26.14 -22.72 8.13
C THR A 335 27.17 -23.54 8.89
N MET A 336 26.97 -23.75 10.20
CA MET A 336 27.87 -24.48 11.12
C MET A 336 27.07 -25.52 11.90
N GLY A 337 26.81 -26.68 11.28
CA GLY A 337 25.95 -27.70 11.86
C GLY A 337 24.51 -27.20 12.02
N ASP A 338 24.02 -27.16 13.26
CA ASP A 338 22.66 -26.71 13.58
C ASP A 338 22.52 -25.16 13.67
N LEU A 339 23.63 -24.43 13.53
CA LEU A 339 23.67 -22.96 13.58
C LEU A 339 23.88 -22.39 12.17
N ALA A 340 23.02 -21.46 11.74
CA ALA A 340 23.27 -20.60 10.60
C ALA A 340 23.34 -19.14 11.06
N VAL A 341 24.35 -18.42 10.57
CA VAL A 341 24.59 -17.00 10.87
C VAL A 341 24.61 -16.24 9.57
N THR A 342 23.80 -15.19 9.45
CA THR A 342 23.77 -14.28 8.31
C THR A 342 24.33 -12.93 8.73
N VAL A 343 25.22 -12.36 7.91
CA VAL A 343 25.73 -10.99 8.04
C VAL A 343 25.52 -10.28 6.72
N GLY A 344 24.93 -9.10 6.78
CA GLY A 344 24.67 -8.28 5.60
C GLY A 344 25.13 -6.83 5.77
N HIS A 345 25.50 -6.22 4.67
CA HIS A 345 25.82 -4.78 4.60
C HIS A 345 25.27 -4.20 3.30
N ARG A 346 24.67 -3.00 3.40
CA ARG A 346 24.17 -2.23 2.27
C ARG A 346 24.69 -0.80 2.32
N SER A 347 25.09 -0.27 1.18
CA SER A 347 25.37 1.14 0.95
C SER A 347 24.36 1.70 -0.04
N GLU A 348 23.88 2.90 0.24
CA GLU A 348 22.87 3.63 -0.53
C GLU A 348 23.33 5.07 -0.73
N GLU A 349 23.43 5.53 -1.97
CA GLU A 349 23.76 6.90 -2.33
C GLU A 349 22.71 7.43 -3.28
N TYR A 350 22.20 8.65 -3.04
CA TYR A 350 21.23 9.27 -3.92
C TYR A 350 21.38 10.79 -3.98
N ASP A 351 21.15 11.34 -5.17
CA ASP A 351 21.06 12.76 -5.46
C ASP A 351 19.62 13.14 -5.79
N GLN A 352 19.11 14.18 -5.13
CA GLN A 352 17.74 14.67 -5.28
C GLN A 352 17.74 16.12 -5.74
N VAL A 353 16.90 16.46 -6.72
CA VAL A 353 16.71 17.81 -7.22
C VAL A 353 15.23 18.15 -7.32
N GLU A 354 14.82 19.28 -6.72
CA GLU A 354 13.48 19.84 -6.88
C GLU A 354 13.51 21.15 -7.65
N ASN A 355 12.73 21.23 -8.72
CA ASN A 355 12.42 22.46 -9.43
C ASN A 355 10.96 22.87 -9.18
N ARG A 356 10.70 24.15 -8.98
CA ARG A 356 9.35 24.76 -8.94
C ARG A 356 9.28 25.92 -9.90
N TRP A 357 8.11 26.19 -10.45
CA TRP A 357 7.90 27.27 -11.42
C TRP A 357 6.74 28.17 -11.01
N ASP A 358 6.87 29.48 -11.35
CA ASP A 358 5.92 30.55 -11.01
C ASP A 358 5.15 31.09 -12.21
N ASP A 359 5.42 30.62 -13.41
CA ASP A 359 4.80 31.10 -14.67
C ASP A 359 3.34 30.68 -14.87
N GLY A 360 2.76 29.95 -13.93
CA GLY A 360 1.31 29.70 -13.84
C GLY A 360 0.71 28.81 -14.96
N VAL A 361 1.54 28.33 -15.87
CA VAL A 361 1.19 27.44 -16.98
C VAL A 361 2.15 26.26 -17.03
N PRO A 362 1.80 25.14 -17.68
CA PRO A 362 2.68 23.97 -17.72
C PRO A 362 3.94 24.14 -18.58
N THR A 363 4.25 25.37 -19.04
CA THR A 363 5.44 25.68 -19.85
C THR A 363 6.76 25.61 -19.09
N ARG A 364 6.74 25.79 -17.76
CA ARG A 364 7.94 25.67 -16.90
C ARG A 364 9.13 26.52 -17.35
N THR A 365 8.89 27.79 -17.64
CA THR A 365 9.93 28.72 -18.15
C THR A 365 10.51 29.61 -17.07
N VAL A 366 9.77 29.88 -15.99
CA VAL A 366 10.19 30.79 -14.90
C VAL A 366 10.31 30.01 -13.60
N LEU A 367 11.55 29.70 -13.18
CA LEU A 367 11.81 29.07 -11.90
C LEU A 367 11.36 29.97 -10.74
N ALA A 368 10.74 29.37 -9.74
CA ALA A 368 10.42 30.03 -8.50
C ALA A 368 11.69 30.42 -7.73
N SER A 369 11.60 31.50 -6.96
CA SER A 369 12.75 31.97 -6.16
C SER A 369 13.24 30.90 -5.21
N GLY A 370 14.55 30.68 -5.17
CA GLY A 370 15.19 29.66 -4.32
C GLY A 370 15.21 28.25 -4.89
N TYR A 371 14.87 28.07 -6.17
CA TYR A 371 14.97 26.80 -6.89
C TYR A 371 16.00 26.90 -8.03
N PRO A 372 16.64 25.76 -8.41
CA PRO A 372 16.46 24.41 -7.89
C PRO A 372 16.95 24.25 -6.44
N LYS A 373 16.35 23.30 -5.70
CA LYS A 373 16.90 22.78 -4.45
C LYS A 373 17.49 21.40 -4.69
N ALA A 374 18.66 21.13 -4.12
CA ALA A 374 19.34 19.86 -4.25
C ALA A 374 19.70 19.30 -2.85
N LYS A 375 19.68 17.98 -2.73
CA LYS A 375 20.08 17.23 -1.53
C LYS A 375 20.75 15.94 -1.96
N THR A 376 21.89 15.61 -1.38
CA THR A 376 22.55 14.30 -1.49
C THR A 376 22.36 13.55 -0.19
N GLY A 377 22.04 12.26 -0.27
CA GLY A 377 22.01 11.31 0.85
C GLY A 377 23.02 10.20 0.62
N GLU A 378 23.76 9.84 1.67
CA GLU A 378 24.68 8.71 1.70
C GLU A 378 24.43 7.96 3.01
N TYR A 379 24.05 6.69 2.91
CA TYR A 379 23.63 5.86 4.04
C TYR A 379 24.25 4.47 3.94
N SER A 380 24.46 3.86 5.09
CA SER A 380 25.03 2.53 5.22
C SER A 380 24.25 1.79 6.30
N THR A 381 23.78 0.60 5.99
CA THR A 381 23.02 -0.25 6.90
C THR A 381 23.68 -1.62 7.04
N THR A 382 23.65 -2.17 8.25
CA THR A 382 24.24 -3.47 8.59
C THR A 382 23.18 -4.36 9.23
N GLY A 383 23.26 -5.66 8.99
CA GLY A 383 22.38 -6.63 9.61
C GLY A 383 23.10 -7.89 10.01
N PHE A 384 22.56 -8.49 11.06
CA PHE A 384 23.03 -9.74 11.62
C PHE A 384 21.83 -10.63 11.94
N GLY A 385 21.87 -11.88 11.50
CA GLY A 385 20.87 -12.89 11.80
C GLY A 385 21.48 -14.17 12.30
N ALA A 386 20.77 -14.90 13.15
CA ALA A 386 21.16 -16.23 13.56
C ALA A 386 19.92 -17.13 13.67
N THR A 387 20.03 -18.34 13.17
CA THR A 387 19.05 -19.41 13.42
C THR A 387 19.74 -20.63 14.01
N TYR A 388 19.11 -21.25 14.99
CA TYR A 388 19.65 -22.44 15.65
C TYR A 388 18.58 -23.54 15.72
N ASP A 389 18.86 -24.67 15.09
CA ASP A 389 18.02 -25.87 15.14
C ASP A 389 18.25 -26.60 16.46
N VAL A 390 17.36 -26.40 17.46
CA VAL A 390 17.40 -27.09 18.76
C VAL A 390 17.18 -28.59 18.58
N ASN A 391 16.29 -28.92 17.64
CA ASN A 391 16.00 -30.26 17.14
C ASN A 391 15.23 -30.16 15.82
N GLU A 392 14.83 -31.29 15.25
CA GLU A 392 14.08 -31.37 13.97
C GLU A 392 12.77 -30.59 13.93
N ASN A 393 12.21 -30.19 15.08
CA ASN A 393 10.91 -29.52 15.16
C ASN A 393 11.00 -28.08 15.69
N ILE A 394 12.11 -27.67 16.31
CA ILE A 394 12.24 -26.37 16.99
C ILE A 394 13.46 -25.64 16.47
N LYS A 395 13.22 -24.41 15.97
CA LYS A 395 14.24 -23.47 15.53
C LYS A 395 14.13 -22.17 16.32
N LEU A 396 15.23 -21.70 16.87
CA LEU A 396 15.36 -20.37 17.45
C LEU A 396 15.78 -19.38 16.36
N VAL A 397 15.29 -18.15 16.44
CA VAL A 397 15.59 -17.06 15.50
C VAL A 397 15.98 -15.83 16.29
N LEU A 398 17.06 -15.18 15.86
CA LEU A 398 17.52 -13.88 16.36
C LEU A 398 17.92 -13.02 15.18
N GLY A 399 17.54 -11.75 15.17
CA GLY A 399 17.87 -10.78 14.15
C GLY A 399 18.14 -9.40 14.71
N PHE A 400 19.06 -8.69 14.09
CA PHE A 400 19.29 -7.26 14.23
C PHE A 400 19.55 -6.68 12.85
N HIS A 401 18.94 -5.55 12.52
CA HIS A 401 19.30 -4.80 11.32
C HIS A 401 19.01 -3.30 11.47
N GLU A 402 19.90 -2.52 10.91
CA GLU A 402 19.67 -1.11 10.66
C GLU A 402 18.79 -0.96 9.42
N GLY A 403 17.69 -0.23 9.55
CA GLY A 403 16.78 0.09 8.45
C GLY A 403 16.81 1.57 8.10
N MET A 404 16.58 1.91 6.85
CA MET A 404 16.48 3.31 6.41
C MET A 404 15.30 3.49 5.46
N SER A 405 14.79 4.73 5.39
CA SER A 405 13.80 5.16 4.41
C SER A 405 14.11 6.57 3.93
N PRO A 406 14.41 6.79 2.63
CA PRO A 406 14.77 8.10 2.11
C PRO A 406 13.57 9.04 2.17
N ILE A 407 13.85 10.30 2.54
CA ILE A 407 12.88 11.39 2.54
C ILE A 407 13.34 12.44 1.53
N PHE A 408 12.48 12.80 0.59
CA PHE A 408 12.84 13.78 -0.43
C PHE A 408 13.11 15.16 0.20
N GLY A 409 14.33 15.67 -0.01
CA GLY A 409 14.77 16.98 0.49
C GLY A 409 15.08 17.02 1.98
N GLY A 410 14.97 15.91 2.70
CA GLY A 410 15.30 15.74 4.12
C GLY A 410 16.38 14.70 4.36
N ASP A 411 16.73 14.48 5.62
CA ASP A 411 17.53 13.32 6.03
C ASP A 411 16.61 12.09 6.05
N ALA A 412 17.17 10.91 5.78
CA ALA A 412 16.40 9.67 5.83
C ALA A 412 15.85 9.39 7.24
N GLU A 413 14.78 8.61 7.31
CA GLU A 413 14.42 7.92 8.54
C GLU A 413 15.38 6.76 8.76
N GLU A 414 15.80 6.55 9.98
CA GLU A 414 16.67 5.46 10.39
C GLU A 414 16.07 4.77 11.60
N ALA A 415 16.16 3.45 11.65
CA ALA A 415 15.72 2.66 12.79
C ALA A 415 16.60 1.44 13.01
N ASP A 416 16.84 1.13 14.29
CA ASP A 416 17.47 -0.10 14.73
C ASP A 416 16.40 -1.14 15.06
N ASN A 417 16.42 -2.27 14.36
CA ASN A 417 15.44 -3.33 14.49
C ASN A 417 16.05 -4.55 15.14
N THR A 418 15.40 -5.07 16.17
CA THR A 418 15.78 -6.31 16.84
C THR A 418 14.60 -7.26 16.87
N GLU A 419 14.83 -8.51 16.56
CA GLU A 419 13.82 -9.57 16.65
C GLU A 419 14.38 -10.84 17.30
N ALA A 420 13.53 -11.54 18.05
CA ALA A 420 13.86 -12.82 18.65
C ALA A 420 12.62 -13.70 18.72
N GLY A 421 12.77 -14.98 18.39
CA GLY A 421 11.62 -15.85 18.43
C GLY A 421 11.92 -17.32 18.28
N VAL A 422 10.84 -18.09 18.18
CA VAL A 422 10.86 -19.54 18.04
C VAL A 422 9.91 -19.98 16.94
N ARG A 423 10.36 -20.91 16.11
CA ARG A 423 9.56 -21.63 15.13
C ARG A 423 9.43 -23.09 15.57
N TYR A 424 8.22 -23.60 15.54
CA TYR A 424 7.90 -24.99 15.75
C TYR A 424 7.18 -25.56 14.54
N SER A 425 7.69 -26.67 14.00
CA SER A 425 7.06 -27.39 12.89
C SER A 425 7.08 -28.88 13.16
N LYS A 426 5.91 -29.51 13.22
CA LYS A 426 5.79 -30.95 13.37
C LYS A 426 4.52 -31.49 12.70
N GLY A 427 4.72 -32.36 11.70
CA GLY A 427 3.61 -32.95 10.95
C GLY A 427 2.82 -31.87 10.22
N THR A 428 1.57 -31.64 10.63
CA THR A 428 0.64 -30.67 10.06
C THR A 428 0.46 -29.43 10.94
N THR A 429 1.40 -29.19 11.85
CA THR A 429 1.38 -28.06 12.79
C THR A 429 2.61 -27.20 12.59
N ASP A 430 2.39 -25.93 12.27
CA ASP A 430 3.41 -24.89 12.26
C ASP A 430 3.00 -23.79 13.23
N LEU A 431 3.97 -23.28 14.00
CA LEU A 431 3.79 -22.18 14.94
C LEU A 431 5.05 -21.31 14.95
N GLU A 432 4.86 -20.01 14.80
CA GLU A 432 5.91 -19.01 14.97
C GLU A 432 5.50 -18.01 16.04
N VAL A 433 6.41 -17.68 16.93
CA VAL A 433 6.26 -16.62 17.92
C VAL A 433 7.50 -15.75 17.87
N MET A 434 7.31 -14.47 17.53
CA MET A 434 8.37 -13.48 17.36
C MET A 434 8.11 -12.26 18.23
N TYR A 435 9.08 -11.86 19.02
CA TYR A 435 9.16 -10.53 19.62
C TYR A 435 9.97 -9.63 18.71
N PHE A 436 9.56 -8.39 18.56
CA PHE A 436 10.28 -7.36 17.79
C PHE A 436 10.35 -6.03 18.55
N SER A 437 11.40 -5.28 18.28
CA SER A 437 11.61 -3.91 18.73
C SER A 437 12.22 -3.10 17.58
N SER A 438 11.69 -1.91 17.33
CA SER A 438 12.22 -0.96 16.35
C SER A 438 12.34 0.41 17.00
N ASP A 439 13.58 0.87 17.13
CA ASP A 439 13.93 2.16 17.72
C ASP A 439 14.20 3.16 16.58
N TYR A 440 13.24 4.04 16.30
CA TYR A 440 13.41 5.09 15.32
C TYR A 440 14.15 6.28 15.95
N ALA A 441 15.28 6.66 15.36
CA ALA A 441 16.02 7.86 15.77
C ALA A 441 15.19 9.12 15.51
N SER A 442 14.43 9.15 14.41
CA SER A 442 13.61 10.28 14.00
C SER A 442 12.55 9.86 12.97
N LEU A 443 11.29 9.92 13.37
CA LEU A 443 10.17 9.75 12.44
C LEU A 443 9.97 11.04 11.65
N LYS A 444 9.88 10.95 10.32
CA LYS A 444 9.72 12.11 9.45
C LYS A 444 8.29 12.24 8.92
N GLY A 445 7.86 13.46 8.69
CA GLY A 445 6.60 13.79 8.05
C GLY A 445 6.76 14.85 6.97
N GLU A 446 5.96 14.79 5.91
CA GLU A 446 5.88 15.83 4.89
C GLU A 446 4.56 16.60 5.02
N CYS A 447 4.61 17.92 5.09
CA CYS A 447 3.42 18.75 5.08
C CYS A 447 2.64 18.61 3.77
N LYS A 448 1.35 18.39 3.88
CA LYS A 448 0.45 18.27 2.72
C LYS A 448 -0.67 19.31 2.83
N ASN A 449 -1.07 19.92 1.72
CA ASN A 449 -2.20 20.87 1.68
C ASN A 449 -3.51 20.33 2.28
N SER A 450 -3.67 19.01 2.27
CA SER A 450 -4.82 18.33 2.88
C SER A 450 -4.69 18.14 4.39
N SER A 451 -3.54 18.38 4.98
CA SER A 451 -3.33 18.32 6.44
C SER A 451 -4.05 19.44 7.17
N GLY A 452 -4.34 20.56 6.48
CA GLY A 452 -5.22 21.62 6.99
C GLY A 452 -4.55 22.63 7.91
N GLY A 453 -3.24 22.77 7.84
CA GLY A 453 -2.52 23.57 8.78
C GLY A 453 -1.69 24.73 8.23
N ASP A 454 -0.81 25.27 9.06
CA ASP A 454 -0.04 26.48 8.80
C ASP A 454 1.34 26.20 8.15
N CYS A 455 1.60 24.96 7.72
CA CYS A 455 2.84 24.59 7.05
C CYS A 455 2.74 24.65 5.52
N ASP A 456 3.84 24.90 4.85
CA ASP A 456 3.91 24.87 3.38
C ASP A 456 4.01 23.42 2.86
N ALA A 457 3.22 23.10 1.84
CA ALA A 457 3.22 21.76 1.26
C ALA A 457 4.60 21.39 0.70
N GLY A 458 5.15 20.31 1.22
CA GLY A 458 6.48 19.80 0.91
C GLY A 458 7.53 20.13 1.96
N ASP A 459 7.18 20.84 3.02
CA ASP A 459 8.08 21.02 4.17
C ASP A 459 8.20 19.70 4.92
N ILE A 460 9.43 19.31 5.23
CA ILE A 460 9.73 18.14 6.05
C ILE A 460 9.86 18.57 7.50
N PHE A 461 9.26 17.82 8.39
CA PHE A 461 9.39 18.01 9.83
C PHE A 461 9.79 16.71 10.51
N ASP A 462 10.45 16.88 11.65
CA ASP A 462 10.96 15.83 12.49
C ASP A 462 9.96 15.54 13.61
N GLY A 463 9.46 14.31 13.68
CA GLY A 463 8.59 13.81 14.74
C GLY A 463 9.35 13.27 15.95
N GLY A 464 10.68 13.34 15.92
CA GLY A 464 11.54 12.82 16.98
C GLY A 464 11.58 11.29 17.06
N ALA A 465 12.13 10.79 18.16
CA ALA A 465 12.25 9.37 18.41
C ALA A 465 10.87 8.69 18.53
N VAL A 466 10.77 7.47 18.02
CA VAL A 466 9.59 6.61 18.18
C VAL A 466 10.07 5.21 18.53
N ASP A 467 9.48 4.65 19.57
CA ASP A 467 9.73 3.27 20.02
C ASP A 467 8.55 2.39 19.60
N VAL A 468 8.84 1.30 18.88
CA VAL A 468 7.85 0.30 18.47
C VAL A 468 8.26 -1.06 19.00
N THR A 469 7.42 -1.68 19.83
CA THR A 469 7.65 -3.03 20.32
C THR A 469 6.42 -3.91 20.10
N GLY A 470 6.61 -5.21 19.95
CA GLY A 470 5.48 -6.09 19.80
C GLY A 470 5.77 -7.58 19.84
N LEU A 471 4.68 -8.33 19.77
CA LEU A 471 4.68 -9.78 19.69
C LEU A 471 3.84 -10.21 18.50
N GLU A 472 4.40 -11.04 17.65
CA GLU A 472 3.69 -11.71 16.55
C GLU A 472 3.56 -13.21 16.85
N VAL A 473 2.37 -13.74 16.61
CA VAL A 473 2.09 -15.18 16.67
C VAL A 473 1.42 -15.59 15.37
N ALA A 474 2.03 -16.52 14.64
CA ALA A 474 1.43 -17.13 13.47
C ALA A 474 1.39 -18.66 13.66
N GLY A 475 0.25 -19.26 13.34
CA GLY A 475 0.09 -20.69 13.48
C GLY A 475 -0.81 -21.29 12.40
N SER A 476 -0.47 -22.50 11.96
CA SER A 476 -1.30 -23.30 11.07
C SER A 476 -1.40 -24.73 11.58
N TRP A 477 -2.60 -25.30 11.44
CA TRP A 477 -2.93 -26.66 11.82
C TRP A 477 -3.82 -27.30 10.77
N LEU A 478 -3.59 -28.57 10.50
CA LEU A 478 -4.49 -29.38 9.67
C LEU A 478 -4.99 -30.58 10.48
N PHE A 479 -6.28 -30.59 10.77
CA PHE A 479 -6.94 -31.71 11.43
C PHE A 479 -7.66 -32.55 10.39
N GLU A 480 -7.57 -33.87 10.51
CA GLU A 480 -8.26 -34.81 9.61
C GLU A 480 -9.23 -35.68 10.39
N ARG A 481 -10.45 -35.81 9.90
CA ARG A 481 -11.46 -36.68 10.49
C ARG A 481 -12.46 -37.15 9.44
N GLU A 482 -12.62 -38.47 9.32
CA GLU A 482 -13.67 -39.12 8.53
C GLU A 482 -13.73 -38.64 7.05
N GLY A 483 -12.57 -38.46 6.39
CA GLY A 483 -12.47 -37.98 5.00
C GLY A 483 -12.71 -36.47 4.83
N VAL A 484 -12.65 -35.71 5.94
CA VAL A 484 -12.69 -34.26 5.91
C VAL A 484 -11.43 -33.70 6.55
N SER A 485 -10.76 -32.79 5.85
CA SER A 485 -9.63 -32.02 6.38
C SER A 485 -10.12 -30.65 6.86
N TYR A 486 -9.65 -30.24 8.03
CA TYR A 486 -10.00 -28.96 8.67
C TYR A 486 -8.74 -28.10 8.83
N PRO A 487 -8.38 -27.28 7.84
CA PRO A 487 -7.31 -26.31 7.98
C PRO A 487 -7.73 -25.17 8.94
N VAL A 488 -6.81 -24.83 9.84
CA VAL A 488 -6.96 -23.70 10.78
C VAL A 488 -5.72 -22.81 10.67
N GLY A 489 -5.90 -21.52 10.48
CA GLY A 489 -4.85 -20.52 10.46
C GLY A 489 -5.14 -19.44 11.50
N LEU A 490 -4.10 -19.05 12.26
CA LEU A 490 -4.16 -17.96 13.23
C LEU A 490 -3.00 -17.00 12.98
N THR A 491 -3.31 -15.70 12.97
CA THR A 491 -2.31 -14.64 13.06
C THR A 491 -2.76 -13.65 14.15
N TYR A 492 -1.86 -13.35 15.07
CA TYR A 492 -2.09 -12.37 16.13
C TYR A 492 -0.88 -11.47 16.25
N THR A 493 -1.09 -10.16 16.31
CA THR A 493 -0.04 -9.17 16.56
C THR A 493 -0.48 -8.26 17.70
N SER A 494 0.40 -8.03 18.66
CA SER A 494 0.29 -6.97 19.67
C SER A 494 1.40 -5.97 19.41
N THR A 495 1.06 -4.69 19.27
CA THR A 495 2.01 -3.62 18.97
C THR A 495 1.82 -2.48 19.96
N ASP A 496 2.93 -2.00 20.50
CA ASP A 496 3.05 -0.76 21.28
C ASP A 496 3.98 0.17 20.49
N ALA A 497 3.46 1.30 20.03
CA ALA A 497 4.17 2.26 19.21
C ALA A 497 3.94 3.67 19.78
N THR A 498 4.98 4.27 20.34
CA THR A 498 4.86 5.52 21.11
C THR A 498 5.93 6.55 20.71
N PHE A 499 5.57 7.83 20.77
CA PHE A 499 6.51 8.93 20.60
C PHE A 499 7.41 9.06 21.81
N GLY A 500 8.74 9.10 21.60
CA GLY A 500 9.74 9.30 22.66
C GLY A 500 9.91 10.77 23.05
N THR A 501 9.45 11.73 22.24
CA THR A 501 9.62 13.17 22.44
C THR A 501 8.31 13.94 22.29
N SER A 502 8.20 15.08 23.02
CA SER A 502 7.05 15.99 22.90
C SER A 502 7.34 17.09 21.89
N PHE A 503 6.38 17.37 21.00
CA PHE A 503 6.46 18.45 20.02
C PHE A 503 5.05 18.91 19.62
N ASP A 504 4.95 20.09 19.02
CA ASP A 504 3.69 20.58 18.46
C ASP A 504 3.78 20.55 16.93
N ASN A 505 2.96 19.72 16.34
CA ASN A 505 2.79 19.64 14.90
C ASN A 505 1.29 19.58 14.59
N GLY A 506 0.61 20.70 14.84
CA GLY A 506 -0.84 20.84 14.71
C GLY A 506 -1.42 20.34 13.39
N ASP A 507 -0.58 20.16 12.37
CA ASP A 507 -0.99 19.90 11.01
C ASP A 507 -1.03 18.42 10.62
N TYR A 508 -0.12 17.61 11.15
CA TYR A 508 0.01 16.21 10.76
C TYR A 508 -0.36 15.25 11.89
N TRP A 509 0.36 15.33 13.00
CA TRP A 509 0.11 14.45 14.16
C TRP A 509 -0.67 15.15 15.30
N GLY A 510 -0.86 16.46 15.21
CA GLY A 510 -1.39 17.27 16.28
C GLY A 510 -0.31 17.66 17.31
N THR A 511 -0.75 18.08 18.50
CA THR A 511 0.16 18.27 19.65
C THR A 511 0.49 16.90 20.21
N VAL A 512 1.77 16.57 20.26
CA VAL A 512 2.30 15.26 20.69
C VAL A 512 2.99 15.42 22.04
N ALA A 513 2.66 14.56 22.98
CA ALA A 513 3.41 14.38 24.22
C ALA A 513 4.24 13.09 24.15
N ALA A 514 5.40 13.06 24.81
CA ALA A 514 6.16 11.83 24.95
C ALA A 514 5.30 10.76 25.64
N GLY A 515 5.22 9.58 25.03
CA GLY A 515 4.34 8.50 25.46
C GLY A 515 2.98 8.45 24.77
N ASP A 516 2.65 9.43 23.90
CA ASP A 516 1.45 9.33 23.05
C ASP A 516 1.64 8.25 21.97
N ASP A 517 0.54 7.60 21.61
CA ASP A 517 0.52 6.56 20.58
C ASP A 517 0.80 7.13 19.18
N VAL A 518 1.51 6.39 18.35
CA VAL A 518 1.66 6.69 16.92
C VAL A 518 0.31 6.45 16.22
N PRO A 519 -0.19 7.43 15.45
CA PRO A 519 -1.50 7.32 14.80
C PRO A 519 -1.63 6.12 13.85
N TYR A 520 -2.87 5.60 13.76
CA TYR A 520 -3.26 4.49 12.87
C TYR A 520 -2.63 3.13 13.18
N ILE A 521 -1.96 2.96 14.29
CA ILE A 521 -1.41 1.68 14.74
C ILE A 521 -2.36 1.07 15.78
N PRO A 522 -3.13 0.01 15.46
CA PRO A 522 -3.95 -0.66 16.45
C PRO A 522 -3.05 -1.46 17.42
N SER A 523 -3.34 -1.40 18.71
CA SER A 523 -2.58 -2.12 19.73
C SER A 523 -2.66 -3.65 19.60
N LYS A 524 -3.64 -4.17 18.88
CA LYS A 524 -3.83 -5.61 18.62
C LYS A 524 -4.50 -5.82 17.27
N SER A 525 -4.06 -6.89 16.58
CA SER A 525 -4.71 -7.39 15.37
C SER A 525 -4.80 -8.91 15.45
N LEU A 526 -5.94 -9.46 15.04
CA LEU A 526 -6.20 -10.91 15.02
C LEU A 526 -6.82 -11.29 13.68
N ALA A 527 -6.31 -12.34 13.06
CA ALA A 527 -7.00 -13.04 11.97
C ALA A 527 -7.07 -14.54 12.30
N LEU A 528 -8.28 -15.11 12.25
CA LEU A 528 -8.54 -16.53 12.43
C LEU A 528 -9.26 -17.05 11.19
N ILE A 529 -8.71 -18.10 10.58
CA ILE A 529 -9.33 -18.79 9.44
C ILE A 529 -9.60 -20.24 9.87
N VAL A 530 -10.82 -20.69 9.68
CA VAL A 530 -11.20 -22.10 9.90
C VAL A 530 -11.86 -22.58 8.63
N GLY A 531 -11.35 -23.69 8.07
CA GLY A 531 -11.86 -24.27 6.85
C GLY A 531 -12.28 -25.73 7.00
N PHE A 532 -12.92 -26.23 5.97
CA PHE A 532 -13.11 -27.66 5.72
C PHE A 532 -12.88 -27.98 4.25
N VAL A 533 -12.31 -29.15 4.00
CA VAL A 533 -12.06 -29.67 2.65
C VAL A 533 -12.52 -31.12 2.63
N THR A 534 -13.41 -31.49 1.71
CA THR A 534 -13.96 -32.84 1.59
C THR A 534 -13.45 -33.55 0.33
N ASP A 535 -13.39 -34.89 0.34
CA ASP A 535 -13.07 -35.71 -0.84
C ASP A 535 -14.05 -35.50 -1.98
N SER A 536 -15.28 -35.06 -1.69
CA SER A 536 -16.29 -34.77 -2.70
C SER A 536 -16.03 -33.46 -3.46
N GLY A 537 -14.98 -32.72 -3.13
CA GLY A 537 -14.65 -31.41 -3.71
C GLY A 537 -15.52 -30.26 -3.18
N LEU A 538 -16.23 -30.44 -2.05
CA LEU A 538 -16.89 -29.33 -1.35
C LEU A 538 -15.95 -28.78 -0.30
N ASN A 539 -15.61 -27.47 -0.40
CA ASN A 539 -14.69 -26.77 0.49
C ASN A 539 -15.38 -25.51 1.01
N GLY A 540 -15.03 -25.09 2.21
CA GLY A 540 -15.53 -23.83 2.75
C GLY A 540 -14.58 -23.27 3.81
N SER A 541 -14.69 -21.98 4.06
CA SER A 541 -13.96 -21.31 5.14
C SER A 541 -14.73 -20.19 5.78
N ALA A 542 -14.42 -19.94 7.04
CA ALA A 542 -14.79 -18.75 7.78
C ALA A 542 -13.51 -17.99 8.16
N ARG A 543 -13.45 -16.70 7.85
CA ARG A 543 -12.35 -15.81 8.20
C ARG A 543 -12.86 -14.72 9.12
N PHE A 544 -12.40 -14.71 10.36
CA PHE A 544 -12.68 -13.66 11.33
C PHE A 544 -11.47 -12.76 11.47
N VAL A 545 -11.66 -11.44 11.36
CA VAL A 545 -10.61 -10.43 11.57
C VAL A 545 -11.10 -9.43 12.61
N ALA A 546 -10.24 -9.11 13.57
CA ALA A 546 -10.51 -8.11 14.60
C ALA A 546 -9.29 -7.21 14.79
N ASN A 547 -9.51 -5.90 14.80
CA ASN A 547 -8.51 -4.88 15.08
C ASN A 547 -8.87 -4.15 16.36
N GLY A 548 -7.87 -3.85 17.19
CA GLY A 548 -7.97 -2.98 18.34
C GLY A 548 -8.27 -1.54 17.95
N SER A 549 -8.54 -0.70 18.91
CA SER A 549 -8.70 0.74 18.69
C SER A 549 -7.37 1.39 18.29
N SER A 550 -7.47 2.50 17.55
CA SER A 550 -6.37 3.39 17.20
C SER A 550 -6.88 4.83 17.09
N CYS A 551 -6.00 5.77 16.81
CA CYS A 551 -6.36 7.17 16.63
C CYS A 551 -5.82 7.74 15.32
N SER A 552 -6.47 8.76 14.76
CA SER A 552 -5.99 9.44 13.55
C SER A 552 -4.99 10.56 13.85
N THR A 553 -4.77 10.89 15.12
CA THR A 553 -3.75 11.84 15.62
C THR A 553 -3.19 11.34 16.95
N ALA A 554 -1.99 11.80 17.33
CA ALA A 554 -1.36 11.40 18.59
C ALA A 554 -2.17 11.84 19.83
N ALA A 555 -2.72 13.04 19.84
CA ALA A 555 -3.54 13.56 20.93
C ALA A 555 -4.87 12.83 21.14
N CYS A 556 -5.29 12.01 20.19
CA CYS A 556 -6.46 11.13 20.27
C CYS A 556 -7.75 11.80 20.79
N GLY A 557 -8.15 12.91 20.17
CA GLY A 557 -9.39 13.60 20.53
C GLY A 557 -10.65 12.77 20.24
N THR A 558 -11.78 13.17 20.81
CA THR A 558 -13.07 12.43 20.74
C THR A 558 -13.49 12.01 19.32
N TYR A 559 -13.21 12.84 18.31
CA TYR A 559 -13.58 12.56 16.91
C TYR A 559 -12.39 12.04 16.08
N GLN A 560 -11.32 11.62 16.73
CA GLN A 560 -10.11 11.09 16.13
C GLN A 560 -9.91 9.61 16.47
N THR A 561 -10.71 9.09 17.41
CA THR A 561 -10.71 7.67 17.78
C THR A 561 -11.30 6.83 16.65
N ILE A 562 -10.64 5.72 16.35
CA ILE A 562 -11.12 4.61 15.54
C ILE A 562 -11.33 3.46 16.53
N ASP A 563 -12.58 3.12 16.82
CA ASP A 563 -12.90 2.09 17.80
C ASP A 563 -12.47 0.69 17.32
N ALA A 564 -12.33 -0.24 18.24
CA ALA A 564 -12.08 -1.63 17.88
C ALA A 564 -13.20 -2.16 17.00
N HIS A 565 -12.85 -2.81 15.91
CA HIS A 565 -13.81 -3.28 14.91
C HIS A 565 -13.46 -4.69 14.41
N ASN A 566 -14.45 -5.38 13.87
CA ASN A 566 -14.25 -6.72 13.36
C ASN A 566 -15.16 -7.02 12.17
N PHE A 567 -14.84 -8.07 11.43
CA PHE A 567 -15.68 -8.62 10.38
C PHE A 567 -15.49 -10.13 10.25
N LEU A 568 -16.49 -10.78 9.69
CA LEU A 568 -16.50 -12.20 9.38
C LEU A 568 -16.83 -12.39 7.90
N ASP A 569 -15.95 -13.10 7.21
CA ASP A 569 -16.16 -13.52 5.82
C ASP A 569 -16.39 -15.02 5.77
N LEU A 570 -17.25 -15.46 4.85
CA LEU A 570 -17.53 -16.86 4.59
C LEU A 570 -17.28 -17.18 3.11
N SER A 571 -16.70 -18.33 2.85
CA SER A 571 -16.58 -18.86 1.49
C SER A 571 -17.06 -20.29 1.40
N LEU A 572 -17.66 -20.63 0.26
CA LEU A 572 -18.05 -21.99 -0.09
C LEU A 572 -17.68 -22.23 -1.56
N ARG A 573 -16.97 -23.31 -1.82
CA ARG A 573 -16.54 -23.74 -3.17
C ARG A 573 -16.92 -25.19 -3.40
N LYS A 574 -17.38 -25.51 -4.61
CA LYS A 574 -17.64 -26.85 -5.08
C LYS A 574 -16.91 -27.11 -6.39
N SER A 575 -16.01 -28.08 -6.39
CA SER A 575 -15.44 -28.63 -7.61
C SER A 575 -16.48 -29.51 -8.33
N LEU A 576 -16.82 -29.14 -9.56
CA LEU A 576 -17.75 -29.87 -10.41
C LEU A 576 -17.05 -31.01 -11.15
N ASN A 577 -15.80 -30.78 -11.52
CA ASN A 577 -14.86 -31.74 -12.12
C ASN A 577 -13.43 -31.23 -11.90
N GLU A 578 -12.43 -31.88 -12.50
CA GLU A 578 -11.00 -31.52 -12.36
C GLU A 578 -10.65 -30.13 -12.90
N SER A 579 -11.44 -29.57 -13.80
CA SER A 579 -11.19 -28.28 -14.46
C SER A 579 -12.13 -27.17 -14.03
N MET A 580 -13.22 -27.45 -13.30
CA MET A 580 -14.26 -26.45 -13.06
C MET A 580 -14.72 -26.40 -11.62
N ASP A 581 -14.65 -25.20 -11.03
CA ASP A 581 -15.19 -24.88 -9.72
C ASP A 581 -16.30 -23.83 -9.83
N VAL A 582 -17.27 -23.92 -8.92
CA VAL A 582 -18.21 -22.84 -8.65
C VAL A 582 -18.08 -22.44 -7.17
N TYR A 583 -18.26 -21.17 -6.87
CA TYR A 583 -18.11 -20.70 -5.49
C TYR A 583 -18.97 -19.49 -5.16
N MET A 584 -19.16 -19.29 -3.87
CA MET A 584 -19.81 -18.13 -3.27
C MET A 584 -18.92 -17.57 -2.16
N ILE A 585 -18.80 -16.25 -2.12
CA ILE A 585 -18.12 -15.53 -1.06
C ILE A 585 -19.08 -14.49 -0.47
N MET A 586 -19.17 -14.47 0.84
CA MET A 586 -19.90 -13.45 1.61
C MET A 586 -18.90 -12.70 2.48
N GLU A 587 -18.81 -11.39 2.31
CA GLU A 587 -17.90 -10.50 3.04
C GLU A 587 -18.70 -9.72 4.08
N ASN A 588 -18.10 -9.52 5.25
CA ASN A 588 -18.73 -8.84 6.41
C ASN A 588 -20.16 -9.35 6.70
N VAL A 589 -20.31 -10.67 6.88
CA VAL A 589 -21.64 -11.29 7.11
C VAL A 589 -22.32 -10.83 8.42
N LEU A 590 -21.57 -10.18 9.32
CA LEU A 590 -22.09 -9.56 10.53
C LEU A 590 -22.74 -8.21 10.26
N ASP A 591 -22.55 -7.67 9.06
CA ASP A 591 -23.01 -6.34 8.60
C ASP A 591 -22.65 -5.22 9.58
N SER A 592 -21.42 -5.28 10.12
CA SER A 592 -20.91 -4.26 11.03
C SER A 592 -20.73 -2.93 10.29
N GLU A 593 -21.14 -1.83 10.92
CA GLU A 593 -21.04 -0.47 10.36
C GLU A 593 -20.04 0.39 11.14
N ASP A 594 -18.90 -0.18 11.49
CA ASP A 594 -17.89 0.50 12.29
C ASP A 594 -17.13 1.59 11.49
N ILE A 595 -16.56 2.56 12.21
CA ILE A 595 -15.59 3.50 11.64
C ILE A 595 -14.25 2.77 11.57
N VAL A 596 -13.77 2.53 10.34
CA VAL A 596 -12.49 1.80 10.11
C VAL A 596 -11.33 2.70 9.76
N ALA A 597 -11.60 3.97 9.44
CA ALA A 597 -10.59 5.00 9.19
C ALA A 597 -11.19 6.39 9.40
N ARG A 598 -10.30 7.39 9.56
CA ARG A 598 -10.68 8.80 9.55
C ARG A 598 -9.82 9.56 8.56
N ALA A 599 -10.46 10.17 7.56
CA ALA A 599 -9.78 10.95 6.52
C ALA A 599 -10.73 12.00 5.91
N PRO A 600 -10.29 13.30 5.83
CA PRO A 600 -9.13 13.84 6.56
C PRO A 600 -9.36 13.76 8.07
N LYS A 601 -8.31 13.78 8.86
CA LYS A 601 -8.24 13.65 10.35
C LYS A 601 -9.49 13.17 11.10
N ASP A 602 -10.58 13.98 11.11
CA ASP A 602 -11.81 13.78 11.88
C ASP A 602 -12.97 13.17 11.05
N GLY A 603 -12.75 13.00 9.74
CA GLY A 603 -13.77 12.50 8.82
C GLY A 603 -13.96 10.99 8.93
N ALA A 604 -15.13 10.52 9.37
CA ALA A 604 -15.42 9.10 9.53
C ALA A 604 -15.57 8.38 8.18
N ARG A 605 -14.99 7.19 8.07
CA ARG A 605 -15.17 6.26 6.94
C ARG A 605 -15.71 4.95 7.44
N SER A 606 -16.81 4.51 6.83
CA SER A 606 -17.49 3.28 7.21
C SER A 606 -16.77 2.03 6.70
N GLN A 607 -16.94 0.95 7.44
CA GLN A 607 -16.66 -0.40 6.99
C GLN A 607 -17.54 -0.76 5.78
N LYS A 608 -17.03 -1.59 4.86
CA LYS A 608 -17.80 -2.15 3.75
C LYS A 608 -19.01 -2.91 4.30
N PRO A 609 -20.23 -2.74 3.74
CA PRO A 609 -21.43 -3.50 4.18
C PRO A 609 -21.30 -5.00 3.87
N ALA A 610 -22.22 -5.80 4.41
CA ALA A 610 -22.35 -7.17 3.99
C ALA A 610 -22.57 -7.27 2.48
N THR A 611 -21.72 -8.01 1.80
CA THR A 611 -21.80 -8.22 0.34
C THR A 611 -21.65 -9.69 0.01
N MET A 612 -22.28 -10.10 -1.10
CA MET A 612 -22.17 -11.45 -1.62
C MET A 612 -21.76 -11.42 -3.08
N LYS A 613 -20.89 -12.34 -3.46
CA LYS A 613 -20.52 -12.64 -4.85
C LYS A 613 -20.50 -14.13 -5.11
N VAL A 614 -20.81 -14.50 -6.34
CA VAL A 614 -20.72 -15.86 -6.86
C VAL A 614 -19.76 -15.87 -8.04
N GLY A 615 -19.06 -16.97 -8.21
CA GLY A 615 -18.10 -17.09 -9.30
C GLY A 615 -17.91 -18.52 -9.77
N PHE A 616 -17.29 -18.62 -10.92
CA PHE A 616 -16.75 -19.89 -11.40
C PHE A 616 -15.28 -19.72 -11.80
N SER A 617 -14.53 -20.81 -11.75
CA SER A 617 -13.17 -20.92 -12.23
C SER A 617 -13.11 -22.11 -13.20
N TYR A 618 -12.47 -21.93 -14.34
CA TYR A 618 -12.24 -22.96 -15.34
C TYR A 618 -10.77 -23.01 -15.73
N GLU A 619 -10.16 -24.18 -15.62
CA GLU A 619 -8.77 -24.44 -15.99
C GLU A 619 -8.74 -25.40 -17.20
N PHE A 620 -7.90 -25.15 -18.21
CA PHE A 620 -7.86 -25.89 -19.47
C PHE A 620 -6.45 -25.98 -20.06
#